data_549728f2adb8ba30a7081e5e211e1e2b
#
_entry.id   549728f2adb8ba30a7081e5e211e1e2b
#
_cell.length_a   1.000
_cell.length_b   1.000
_cell.length_c   1.000
_cell.angle_alpha   90.00
_cell.angle_beta   90.00
_cell.angle_gamma   90.00
#
_symmetry.space_group_name_H-M   'P 1'
#
loop_
_entity.id
_entity.type
_entity.pdbx_description
1 polymer ?
#
loop_
_entity_poly.entity_id
_entity_poly.type
_entity_poly.pdbx_seq_one_letter_code
_entity_poly.pdbx_strand_id
1 'polypeptide(L)'
;MRSLLALLAFILSGSAIAADSNTFQLRDAGDLVRVCSIEPGDPTYANAVGFCHGVLVGAFRYYESVATSANRFVCAPNPTPTRSKVMNDFVAWAGSNAKYMKDPPIDTLFRYLAETYPCKN
;
A
#
# COMPACT_ATOMS: atom_id res chain seq x y z
N MET A 1 -10.32 -51.12 -38.43
CA MET A 1 -9.54 -49.88 -38.32
C MET A 1 -10.22 -49.02 -37.24
N ARG A 2 -9.62 -48.95 -36.06
CA ARG A 2 -10.14 -48.21 -34.89
C ARG A 2 -9.34 -46.95 -34.75
N SER A 3 -9.90 -45.80 -35.12
CA SER A 3 -9.30 -44.49 -34.92
C SER A 3 -9.50 -44.04 -33.47
N LEU A 4 -8.44 -44.02 -32.71
CA LEU A 4 -8.39 -43.38 -31.40
C LEU A 4 -8.17 -41.87 -31.59
N LEU A 5 -9.19 -41.06 -31.38
CA LEU A 5 -9.07 -39.62 -31.23
C LEU A 5 -8.61 -39.34 -29.81
N ALA A 6 -7.34 -38.96 -29.65
CA ALA A 6 -6.80 -38.44 -28.40
C ALA A 6 -7.21 -36.96 -28.26
N LEU A 7 -8.16 -36.66 -27.35
CA LEU A 7 -8.44 -35.29 -26.92
C LEU A 7 -7.30 -34.81 -26.00
N LEU A 8 -6.45 -33.93 -26.50
CA LEU A 8 -5.51 -33.16 -25.67
C LEU A 8 -6.28 -32.06 -24.96
N ALA A 9 -6.62 -32.27 -23.68
CA ALA A 9 -7.13 -31.20 -22.80
C ALA A 9 -5.94 -30.32 -22.40
N PHE A 10 -5.83 -29.13 -23.00
CA PHE A 10 -4.94 -28.07 -22.56
C PHE A 10 -5.49 -27.47 -21.25
N ILE A 11 -4.93 -27.88 -20.12
CA ILE A 11 -5.20 -27.24 -18.84
C ILE A 11 -4.37 -25.94 -18.81
N LEU A 12 -5.02 -24.79 -19.08
CA LEU A 12 -4.44 -23.48 -18.77
C LEU A 12 -4.42 -23.33 -17.24
N SER A 13 -3.30 -23.71 -16.65
CA SER A 13 -3.02 -23.36 -15.25
C SER A 13 -2.69 -21.88 -15.19
N GLY A 14 -3.73 -21.04 -15.03
CA GLY A 14 -3.56 -19.63 -14.67
C GLY A 14 -2.96 -19.59 -13.27
N SER A 15 -1.68 -19.24 -13.16
CA SER A 15 -1.05 -18.94 -11.87
C SER A 15 -1.71 -17.68 -11.31
N ALA A 16 -2.69 -17.85 -10.42
CA ALA A 16 -3.14 -16.76 -9.57
C ALA A 16 -1.95 -16.35 -8.70
N ILE A 17 -1.40 -15.17 -8.95
CA ILE A 17 -0.39 -14.57 -8.07
C ILE A 17 -1.14 -14.15 -6.81
N ALA A 18 -1.24 -15.06 -5.84
CA ALA A 18 -1.70 -14.72 -4.50
C ALA A 18 -0.71 -13.71 -3.91
N ALA A 19 -1.23 -12.66 -3.24
CA ALA A 19 -0.36 -11.76 -2.50
C ALA A 19 0.51 -12.58 -1.55
N ASP A 20 1.83 -12.48 -1.71
CA ASP A 20 2.78 -13.21 -0.88
C ASP A 20 2.58 -12.76 0.58
N SER A 21 2.38 -13.71 1.51
CA SER A 21 2.25 -13.43 2.93
C SER A 21 3.41 -12.58 3.49
N ASN A 22 4.58 -12.65 2.85
CA ASN A 22 5.75 -11.83 3.19
C ASN A 22 5.52 -10.33 2.95
N THR A 23 4.64 -9.94 2.03
CA THR A 23 4.32 -8.53 1.76
C THR A 23 3.69 -7.84 2.97
N PHE A 24 2.93 -8.57 3.78
CA PHE A 24 2.33 -8.05 5.01
C PHE A 24 3.31 -7.85 6.18
N GLN A 25 4.56 -8.30 6.03
CA GLN A 25 5.62 -8.07 7.04
C GLN A 25 6.17 -6.65 7.03
N LEU A 26 5.89 -5.85 5.97
CA LEU A 26 6.35 -4.47 5.82
C LEU A 26 7.86 -4.31 6.06
N ARG A 27 8.67 -5.10 5.40
CA ARG A 27 10.13 -5.07 5.53
C ARG A 27 10.73 -3.79 4.96
N ASP A 28 10.09 -3.26 3.91
CA ASP A 28 10.47 -2.02 3.24
C ASP A 28 9.21 -1.28 2.72
N ALA A 29 9.41 -0.07 2.21
CA ALA A 29 8.33 0.74 1.65
C ALA A 29 7.67 0.07 0.44
N GLY A 30 8.41 -0.72 -0.33
CA GLY A 30 7.86 -1.50 -1.44
C GLY A 30 6.82 -2.52 -0.96
N ASP A 31 7.02 -3.15 0.20
CA ASP A 31 6.01 -4.04 0.79
C ASP A 31 4.72 -3.25 1.12
N LEU A 32 4.84 -2.09 1.74
CA LEU A 32 3.68 -1.24 2.06
C LEU A 32 2.93 -0.81 0.78
N VAL A 33 3.65 -0.36 -0.24
CA VAL A 33 3.05 0.02 -1.53
C VAL A 33 2.35 -1.17 -2.18
N ARG A 34 2.94 -2.37 -2.18
CA ARG A 34 2.30 -3.57 -2.73
C ARG A 34 0.99 -3.90 -2.03
N VAL A 35 0.96 -3.88 -0.69
CA VAL A 35 -0.27 -4.11 0.08
C VAL A 35 -1.33 -3.06 -0.25
N CYS A 36 -0.94 -1.80 -0.33
CA CYS A 36 -1.86 -0.70 -0.64
C CYS A 36 -2.32 -0.65 -2.11
N SER A 37 -1.68 -1.42 -2.99
CA SER A 37 -1.96 -1.46 -4.44
C SER A 37 -2.78 -2.68 -4.88
N ILE A 38 -3.20 -3.56 -3.97
CA ILE A 38 -3.96 -4.75 -4.33
C ILE A 38 -5.30 -4.33 -4.92
N GLU A 39 -5.60 -4.86 -6.11
CA GLU A 39 -6.77 -4.47 -6.89
C GLU A 39 -8.06 -5.16 -6.43
N PRO A 40 -9.22 -4.50 -6.61
CA PRO A 40 -10.52 -5.16 -6.46
C PRO A 40 -10.60 -6.40 -7.35
N GLY A 41 -11.03 -7.53 -6.80
CA GLY A 41 -11.08 -8.82 -7.49
C GLY A 41 -9.98 -9.79 -7.05
N ASP A 42 -8.90 -9.31 -6.43
CA ASP A 42 -7.96 -10.18 -5.72
C ASP A 42 -8.64 -10.77 -4.47
N PRO A 43 -8.52 -12.10 -4.21
CA PRO A 43 -9.10 -12.72 -3.03
C PRO A 43 -8.65 -12.11 -1.70
N THR A 44 -7.48 -11.47 -1.68
CA THR A 44 -6.91 -10.82 -0.49
C THR A 44 -7.25 -9.34 -0.38
N TYR A 45 -7.98 -8.77 -1.34
CA TYR A 45 -8.24 -7.33 -1.43
C TYR A 45 -8.79 -6.72 -0.14
N ALA A 46 -9.83 -7.31 0.44
CA ALA A 46 -10.45 -6.78 1.66
C ALA A 46 -9.46 -6.73 2.84
N ASN A 47 -8.66 -7.79 3.00
CA ASN A 47 -7.63 -7.86 4.03
C ASN A 47 -6.51 -6.84 3.78
N ALA A 48 -6.07 -6.72 2.53
CA ALA A 48 -5.00 -5.82 2.14
C ALA A 48 -5.39 -4.35 2.33
N VAL A 49 -6.59 -3.96 1.90
CA VAL A 49 -7.12 -2.60 2.12
C VAL A 49 -7.28 -2.29 3.60
N GLY A 50 -7.84 -3.23 4.38
CA GLY A 50 -7.96 -3.06 5.83
C GLY A 50 -6.61 -2.93 6.52
N PHE A 51 -5.63 -3.74 6.13
CA PHE A 51 -4.27 -3.67 6.65
C PHE A 51 -3.58 -2.35 6.26
N CYS A 52 -3.64 -1.96 4.99
CA CYS A 52 -3.10 -0.69 4.51
C CYS A 52 -3.70 0.50 5.29
N HIS A 53 -5.03 0.59 5.38
CA HIS A 53 -5.70 1.64 6.15
C HIS A 53 -5.26 1.65 7.62
N GLY A 54 -5.12 0.48 8.23
CA GLY A 54 -4.67 0.33 9.62
C GLY A 54 -3.25 0.87 9.82
N VAL A 55 -2.33 0.56 8.92
CA VAL A 55 -0.95 1.06 8.95
C VAL A 55 -0.90 2.58 8.79
N LEU A 56 -1.59 3.13 7.77
CA LEU A 56 -1.60 4.56 7.50
C LEU A 56 -2.18 5.35 8.68
N VAL A 57 -3.34 4.92 9.18
CA VAL A 57 -4.01 5.59 10.31
C VAL A 57 -3.22 5.41 11.60
N GLY A 58 -2.73 4.21 11.89
CA GLY A 58 -1.97 3.92 13.10
C GLY A 58 -0.67 4.71 13.18
N ALA A 59 0.07 4.78 12.08
CA ALA A 59 1.29 5.57 11.99
C ALA A 59 1.01 7.07 12.23
N PHE A 60 -0.04 7.62 11.58
CA PHE A 60 -0.39 9.01 11.74
C PHE A 60 -0.88 9.33 13.17
N ARG A 61 -1.70 8.47 13.76
CA ARG A 61 -2.17 8.67 15.16
C ARG A 61 -1.04 8.59 16.17
N TYR A 62 -0.07 7.67 15.95
CA TYR A 62 1.12 7.65 16.79
C TYR A 62 1.92 8.95 16.66
N TYR A 63 2.15 9.41 15.43
CA TYR A 63 2.81 10.69 15.18
C TYR A 63 2.11 11.84 15.90
N GLU A 64 0.78 11.95 15.79
CA GLU A 64 0.02 13.00 16.49
C GLU A 64 0.19 12.96 18.02
N SER A 65 0.35 11.75 18.58
CA SER A 65 0.50 11.58 20.03
C SER A 65 1.85 12.03 20.57
N VAL A 66 2.90 12.01 19.73
CA VAL A 66 4.28 12.36 20.13
C VAL A 66 4.75 13.70 19.55
N ALA A 67 4.05 14.24 18.55
CA ALA A 67 4.42 15.50 17.92
C ALA A 67 4.05 16.69 18.84
N THR A 68 5.00 17.60 18.97
CA THR A 68 4.84 18.89 19.66
C THR A 68 4.81 20.02 18.63
N SER A 69 4.51 21.25 19.07
CA SER A 69 4.62 22.42 18.19
C SER A 69 6.01 22.61 17.58
N ALA A 70 7.05 22.15 18.29
CA ALA A 70 8.43 22.32 17.87
C ALA A 70 8.89 21.31 16.78
N ASN A 71 8.26 20.11 16.72
CA ASN A 71 8.66 19.05 15.81
C ASN A 71 7.57 18.56 14.85
N ARG A 72 6.43 19.26 14.83
CA ARG A 72 5.31 18.93 13.94
C ARG A 72 5.61 19.40 12.52
N PHE A 73 5.61 18.47 11.57
CA PHE A 73 5.88 18.76 10.16
C PHE A 73 4.78 18.27 9.22
N VAL A 74 3.86 17.41 9.70
CA VAL A 74 2.66 16.99 8.96
C VAL A 74 1.43 17.50 9.69
N CYS A 75 0.53 18.16 8.97
CA CYS A 75 -0.73 18.67 9.49
C CYS A 75 -1.89 18.20 8.62
N ALA A 76 -2.88 17.58 9.23
CA ALA A 76 -4.08 17.17 8.52
C ALA A 76 -4.81 18.41 7.98
N PRO A 77 -5.21 18.43 6.71
CA PRO A 77 -5.99 19.54 6.15
C PRO A 77 -7.43 19.49 6.65
N ASN A 78 -8.13 20.59 6.48
CA ASN A 78 -9.56 20.67 6.71
C ASN A 78 -10.25 21.02 5.38
N PRO A 79 -11.15 20.16 4.85
CA PRO A 79 -11.59 18.88 5.43
C PRO A 79 -10.51 17.80 5.38
N THR A 80 -10.55 16.88 6.34
CA THR A 80 -9.65 15.72 6.40
C THR A 80 -9.93 14.77 5.21
N PRO A 81 -8.90 14.31 4.47
CA PRO A 81 -9.07 13.38 3.37
C PRO A 81 -9.55 12.00 3.85
N THR A 82 -10.23 11.28 2.99
CA THR A 82 -10.63 9.89 3.28
C THR A 82 -9.40 8.98 3.30
N ARG A 83 -9.49 7.85 4.01
CA ARG A 83 -8.43 6.83 4.08
C ARG A 83 -8.07 6.32 2.69
N SER A 84 -9.08 6.04 1.85
CA SER A 84 -8.88 5.57 0.48
C SER A 84 -8.18 6.61 -0.39
N LYS A 85 -8.49 7.91 -0.21
CA LYS A 85 -7.78 8.96 -0.92
C LYS A 85 -6.31 8.99 -0.55
N VAL A 86 -5.98 8.97 0.74
CA VAL A 86 -4.59 8.96 1.21
C VAL A 86 -3.85 7.72 0.71
N MET A 87 -4.48 6.54 0.75
CA MET A 87 -3.92 5.30 0.24
C MET A 87 -3.59 5.40 -1.25
N ASN A 88 -4.56 5.81 -2.07
CA ASN A 88 -4.39 5.91 -3.52
C ASN A 88 -3.34 6.95 -3.91
N ASP A 89 -3.34 8.10 -3.24
CA ASP A 89 -2.37 9.17 -3.48
C ASP A 89 -0.95 8.74 -3.07
N PHE A 90 -0.80 8.01 -1.96
CA PHE A 90 0.48 7.44 -1.55
C PHE A 90 1.03 6.44 -2.58
N VAL A 91 0.18 5.54 -3.09
CA VAL A 91 0.58 4.58 -4.14
C VAL A 91 1.00 5.32 -5.42
N ALA A 92 0.26 6.33 -5.83
CA ALA A 92 0.59 7.15 -7.00
C ALA A 92 1.92 7.91 -6.80
N TRP A 93 2.13 8.51 -5.64
CA TRP A 93 3.38 9.19 -5.29
C TRP A 93 4.57 8.22 -5.31
N ALA A 94 4.40 7.01 -4.78
CA ALA A 94 5.42 5.97 -4.77
C ALA A 94 5.89 5.59 -6.18
N GLY A 95 4.97 5.57 -7.15
CA GLY A 95 5.29 5.31 -8.56
C GLY A 95 6.30 6.30 -9.16
N SER A 96 6.28 7.55 -8.70
CA SER A 96 7.24 8.60 -9.10
C SER A 96 8.45 8.70 -8.18
N ASN A 97 8.51 7.89 -7.11
CA ASN A 97 9.53 7.95 -6.07
C ASN A 97 10.14 6.58 -5.78
N ALA A 98 10.37 5.77 -6.82
CA ALA A 98 10.88 4.40 -6.74
C ALA A 98 12.19 4.26 -5.93
N LYS A 99 12.98 5.31 -5.86
CA LYS A 99 14.24 5.35 -5.08
C LYS A 99 14.06 5.08 -3.58
N TYR A 100 12.86 5.33 -3.04
CA TYR A 100 12.57 5.12 -1.62
C TYR A 100 11.99 3.73 -1.30
N MET A 101 11.78 2.87 -2.30
CA MET A 101 11.07 1.59 -2.07
C MET A 101 11.86 0.59 -1.21
N LYS A 102 13.15 0.83 -0.98
CA LYS A 102 13.99 0.03 -0.07
C LYS A 102 14.16 0.66 1.31
N ASP A 103 13.66 1.87 1.50
CA ASP A 103 13.70 2.55 2.79
C ASP A 103 12.66 1.97 3.76
N PRO A 104 12.74 2.28 5.06
CA PRO A 104 11.73 1.88 6.03
C PRO A 104 10.32 2.37 5.62
N PRO A 105 9.29 1.53 5.76
CA PRO A 105 7.96 1.83 5.22
C PRO A 105 7.32 3.07 5.84
N ILE A 106 7.47 3.26 7.16
CA ILE A 106 6.86 4.41 7.85
C ILE A 106 7.61 5.71 7.55
N ASP A 107 8.92 5.67 7.44
CA ASP A 107 9.71 6.85 7.03
C ASP A 107 9.29 7.33 5.63
N THR A 108 9.12 6.38 4.71
CA THR A 108 8.68 6.68 3.34
C THR A 108 7.25 7.21 3.30
N LEU A 109 6.34 6.64 4.11
CA LEU A 109 4.99 7.17 4.29
C LEU A 109 5.03 8.63 4.76
N PHE A 110 5.86 8.95 5.76
CA PHE A 110 5.95 10.31 6.29
C PHE A 110 6.65 11.30 5.34
N ARG A 111 7.51 10.84 4.42
CA ARG A 111 8.01 11.67 3.30
C ARG A 111 6.83 12.13 2.42
N TYR A 112 6.00 11.18 1.99
CA TYR A 112 4.80 11.49 1.22
C TYR A 112 3.86 12.46 1.98
N LEU A 113 3.59 12.19 3.24
CA LEU A 113 2.70 13.04 4.06
C LEU A 113 3.27 14.45 4.25
N ALA A 114 4.57 14.58 4.46
CA ALA A 114 5.23 15.88 4.61
C ALA A 114 5.21 16.72 3.32
N GLU A 115 5.33 16.07 2.17
CA GLU A 115 5.23 16.74 0.87
C GLU A 115 3.80 17.14 0.53
N THR A 116 2.81 16.30 0.93
CA THR A 116 1.40 16.49 0.54
C THR A 116 0.63 17.36 1.54
N TYR A 117 0.91 17.19 2.82
CA TYR A 117 0.20 17.86 3.94
C TYR A 117 1.17 18.56 4.89
N PRO A 118 2.02 19.46 4.40
CA PRO A 118 2.94 20.18 5.29
C PRO A 118 2.17 21.09 6.24
N CYS A 119 2.70 21.28 7.45
CA CYS A 119 2.20 22.33 8.33
C CYS A 119 2.48 23.70 7.70
N LYS A 120 1.50 24.59 7.73
CA LYS A 120 1.69 26.00 7.35
C LYS A 120 2.30 26.72 8.54
N ASN A 121 3.43 27.34 8.31
CA ASN A 121 4.07 28.26 9.24
C ASN A 121 3.29 29.56 9.31
#